data_e2b3e341e5715ea30350fde91a29b49c
#
_entry.id   e2b3e341e5715ea30350fde91a29b49c
#
_cell.length_a   1.000
_cell.length_b   1.000
_cell.length_c   1.000
_cell.angle_alpha   90.00
_cell.angle_beta   90.00
_cell.angle_gamma   90.00
#
_symmetry.space_group_name_H-M   'P 1'
#
loop_
_entity.id
_entity.type
_entity.pdbx_description
1 polymer ?
#
loop_
_entity_poly.entity_id
_entity_poly.type
_entity_poly.pdbx_seq_one_letter_code
_entity_poly.pdbx_strand_id
1 'polypeptide(L)'
;MWWRRLRGRWRATIIAAAAVVIIVAGLSVWILTAGRQSSEVTEAAALDQVEGDGLVESPAPGVPAPGVYSYAQAGWERVGAGPLGVRRELPGTARIAVGAVSPSSFEVTAFLSEEHIEGVRYGVAGGWIREEWRRTDVTLVGIGRDDRRDLRPPPRRVPVAPEVGQTWRDEYGAGSLPVEVSSRIARADELEVGGEAVPVVVIRVESTTGGAHPGTRSETVWWSPERAIPVRWRLEMDVEGVAELTTRTTLELDDLSPVQTEQ
;
A
#
# COMPACT_ATOMS: atom_id res chain seq x y z
N MET A 1 50.56 15.11 -45.64
CA MET A 1 50.30 15.61 -44.24
C MET A 1 48.84 15.42 -43.79
N TRP A 2 47.92 14.95 -44.61
CA TRP A 2 46.48 14.90 -44.36
C TRP A 2 46.02 13.62 -43.59
N TRP A 3 46.72 12.51 -43.74
CA TRP A 3 46.36 11.19 -43.15
C TRP A 3 46.56 11.11 -41.62
N ARG A 4 47.34 11.96 -40.99
CA ARG A 4 47.50 11.96 -39.53
C ARG A 4 46.31 12.59 -38.77
N ARG A 5 45.58 13.53 -39.38
CA ARG A 5 44.40 14.19 -38.75
C ARG A 5 43.17 13.31 -38.74
N LEU A 6 43.02 12.40 -39.69
CA LEU A 6 41.88 11.49 -39.75
C LEU A 6 41.93 10.42 -38.64
N ARG A 7 43.12 9.88 -38.31
CA ARG A 7 43.29 8.87 -37.25
C ARG A 7 42.96 9.41 -35.85
N GLY A 8 43.20 10.68 -35.57
CA GLY A 8 42.87 11.30 -34.28
C GLY A 8 41.38 11.44 -34.05
N ARG A 9 40.63 11.82 -35.09
CA ARG A 9 39.14 12.00 -34.98
C ARG A 9 38.44 10.66 -34.78
N TRP A 10 38.86 9.59 -35.44
CA TRP A 10 38.28 8.25 -35.24
C TRP A 10 38.55 7.70 -33.85
N ARG A 11 39.74 7.92 -33.30
CA ARG A 11 40.05 7.52 -31.91
C ARG A 11 39.20 8.29 -30.89
N ALA A 12 39.00 9.57 -31.07
CA ALA A 12 38.17 10.39 -30.20
C ALA A 12 36.69 9.94 -30.26
N THR A 13 36.18 9.61 -31.46
CA THR A 13 34.80 9.10 -31.64
C THR A 13 34.61 7.74 -30.99
N ILE A 14 35.57 6.82 -31.11
CA ILE A 14 35.50 5.47 -30.48
C ILE A 14 35.57 5.60 -28.95
N ILE A 15 36.42 6.47 -28.41
CA ILE A 15 36.48 6.72 -26.96
C ILE A 15 35.18 7.33 -26.43
N ALA A 16 34.61 8.29 -27.15
CA ALA A 16 33.34 8.89 -26.77
C ALA A 16 32.19 7.88 -26.82
N ALA A 17 32.13 7.03 -27.86
CA ALA A 17 31.14 5.95 -27.95
C ALA A 17 31.28 4.92 -26.83
N ALA A 18 32.52 4.50 -26.51
CA ALA A 18 32.78 3.58 -25.40
C ALA A 18 32.39 4.20 -24.03
N ALA A 19 32.67 5.49 -23.81
CA ALA A 19 32.29 6.18 -22.60
C ALA A 19 30.73 6.23 -22.45
N VAL A 20 30.00 6.52 -23.53
CA VAL A 20 28.54 6.50 -23.51
C VAL A 20 27.99 5.10 -23.20
N VAL A 21 28.55 4.05 -23.78
CA VAL A 21 28.15 2.67 -23.50
C VAL A 21 28.42 2.29 -22.04
N ILE A 22 29.54 2.70 -21.47
CA ILE A 22 29.88 2.43 -20.06
C ILE A 22 28.93 3.21 -19.13
N ILE A 23 28.61 4.46 -19.45
CA ILE A 23 27.67 5.27 -18.67
C ILE A 23 26.26 4.65 -18.73
N VAL A 24 25.80 4.27 -19.91
CA VAL A 24 24.47 3.61 -20.07
C VAL A 24 24.46 2.27 -19.36
N ALA A 25 25.49 1.44 -19.49
CA ALA A 25 25.59 0.18 -18.77
C ALA A 25 25.67 0.37 -17.26
N GLY A 26 26.46 1.33 -16.78
CA GLY A 26 26.57 1.68 -15.37
C GLY A 26 25.25 2.19 -14.79
N LEU A 27 24.55 3.06 -15.52
CA LEU A 27 23.23 3.57 -15.15
C LEU A 27 22.19 2.44 -15.12
N SER A 28 22.23 1.53 -16.12
CA SER A 28 21.32 0.37 -16.16
C SER A 28 21.57 -0.60 -15.00
N VAL A 29 22.83 -0.87 -14.66
CA VAL A 29 23.18 -1.70 -13.50
C VAL A 29 22.77 -1.00 -12.19
N TRP A 30 22.97 0.31 -12.08
CA TRP A 30 22.55 1.07 -10.91
C TRP A 30 21.02 1.07 -10.74
N ILE A 31 20.27 1.31 -11.82
CA ILE A 31 18.78 1.22 -11.82
C ILE A 31 18.33 -0.18 -11.38
N LEU A 32 18.94 -1.24 -11.94
CA LEU A 32 18.60 -2.63 -11.63
C LEU A 32 18.96 -3.05 -10.19
N THR A 33 19.98 -2.43 -9.58
CA THR A 33 20.38 -2.74 -8.21
C THR A 33 19.71 -1.86 -7.17
N ALA A 34 19.60 -0.55 -7.40
CA ALA A 34 18.97 0.40 -6.49
C ALA A 34 17.45 0.16 -6.35
N GLY A 35 16.79 -0.35 -7.42
CA GLY A 35 15.35 -0.65 -7.38
C GLY A 35 14.98 -1.99 -6.71
N ARG A 36 15.95 -2.78 -6.23
CA ARG A 36 15.69 -4.13 -5.67
C ARG A 36 15.47 -4.17 -4.16
N GLN A 37 15.82 -3.11 -3.46
CA GLN A 37 15.63 -2.99 -2.02
C GLN A 37 14.70 -1.81 -1.76
N SER A 38 13.68 -2.02 -0.96
CA SER A 38 12.83 -0.98 -0.42
C SER A 38 13.24 -0.67 1.01
N SER A 39 13.07 0.59 1.40
CA SER A 39 13.46 1.10 2.72
C SER A 39 12.29 1.02 3.69
N GLU A 40 12.58 0.66 4.94
CA GLU A 40 11.59 0.67 6.03
C GLU A 40 11.32 2.11 6.50
N VAL A 41 10.04 2.46 6.67
CA VAL A 41 9.64 3.72 7.29
C VAL A 41 9.84 3.63 8.80
N THR A 42 10.54 4.61 9.37
CA THR A 42 10.75 4.67 10.82
C THR A 42 9.45 4.97 11.55
N GLU A 43 9.36 4.51 12.80
CA GLU A 43 8.20 4.80 13.66
C GLU A 43 7.99 6.31 13.84
N ALA A 44 9.07 7.07 14.04
CA ALA A 44 9.02 8.54 14.16
C ALA A 44 8.44 9.19 12.90
N ALA A 45 8.85 8.77 11.70
CA ALA A 45 8.30 9.29 10.45
C ALA A 45 6.82 8.91 10.24
N ALA A 46 6.40 7.77 10.75
CA ALA A 46 4.98 7.38 10.74
C ALA A 46 4.16 8.17 11.77
N LEU A 47 4.73 8.46 12.95
CA LEU A 47 4.09 9.31 13.98
C LEU A 47 3.89 10.75 13.50
N ASP A 48 4.85 11.34 12.78
CA ASP A 48 4.71 12.69 12.20
C ASP A 48 3.47 12.84 11.29
N GLN A 49 2.97 11.74 10.73
CA GLN A 49 1.73 11.74 9.93
C GLN A 49 0.46 11.73 10.81
N VAL A 50 0.57 11.40 12.07
CA VAL A 50 -0.55 11.36 13.04
C VAL A 50 -0.63 12.65 13.86
N GLU A 51 0.48 13.39 13.98
CA GLU A 51 0.56 14.63 14.73
C GLU A 51 -0.30 15.73 14.09
N GLY A 52 -1.34 16.14 14.79
CA GLY A 52 -2.21 17.27 14.42
C GLY A 52 -3.69 17.07 14.74
N ASP A 53 -4.14 15.85 14.90
CA ASP A 53 -5.54 15.56 15.14
C ASP A 53 -5.74 15.06 16.58
N GLY A 54 -6.43 15.86 17.39
CA GLY A 54 -6.66 15.61 18.81
C GLY A 54 -7.14 14.18 19.10
N LEU A 55 -6.51 13.54 20.07
CA LEU A 55 -6.83 12.19 20.51
C LEU A 55 -8.28 12.12 21.01
N VAL A 56 -9.05 11.22 20.43
CA VAL A 56 -10.39 10.89 20.90
C VAL A 56 -10.24 9.93 22.09
N GLU A 57 -10.77 10.30 23.24
CA GLU A 57 -10.60 9.63 24.54
C GLU A 57 -11.19 8.20 24.58
N SER A 58 -12.06 7.83 23.63
CA SER A 58 -12.59 6.48 23.49
C SER A 58 -13.18 6.29 22.08
N PRO A 59 -12.65 5.38 21.27
CA PRO A 59 -13.16 5.15 19.93
C PRO A 59 -14.59 4.59 19.97
N ALA A 60 -15.45 5.11 19.09
CA ALA A 60 -16.78 4.54 18.87
C ALA A 60 -16.68 3.15 18.20
N PRO A 61 -17.71 2.29 18.27
CA PRO A 61 -17.71 1.01 17.59
C PRO A 61 -17.38 1.16 16.09
N GLY A 62 -16.41 0.40 15.61
CA GLY A 62 -15.93 0.46 14.23
C GLY A 62 -14.87 1.53 13.96
N VAL A 63 -14.40 2.25 14.98
CA VAL A 63 -13.33 3.23 14.90
C VAL A 63 -12.11 2.70 15.68
N PRO A 64 -10.92 2.60 15.07
CA PRO A 64 -9.72 2.13 15.75
C PRO A 64 -9.12 3.17 16.69
N ALA A 65 -8.30 2.73 17.63
CA ALA A 65 -7.50 3.63 18.45
C ALA A 65 -6.46 4.37 17.57
N PRO A 66 -6.26 5.70 17.79
CA PRO A 66 -5.24 6.45 17.05
C PRO A 66 -3.83 6.06 17.47
N GLY A 67 -2.88 6.21 16.55
CA GLY A 67 -1.45 5.93 16.76
C GLY A 67 -0.85 5.08 15.64
N VAL A 68 0.36 4.60 15.83
CA VAL A 68 1.11 3.80 14.87
C VAL A 68 1.17 2.35 15.32
N TYR A 69 0.64 1.46 14.48
CA TYR A 69 0.71 0.02 14.64
C TYR A 69 1.87 -0.56 13.85
N SER A 70 2.61 -1.48 14.44
CA SER A 70 3.70 -2.22 13.80
C SER A 70 3.22 -3.58 13.29
N TYR A 71 3.63 -3.93 12.07
CA TYR A 71 3.32 -5.20 11.44
C TYR A 71 4.59 -5.88 10.94
N ALA A 72 4.78 -7.15 11.24
CA ALA A 72 5.70 -7.98 10.51
C ALA A 72 5.21 -8.08 9.05
N GLN A 73 6.11 -7.85 8.11
CA GLN A 73 5.80 -7.82 6.69
C GLN A 73 6.62 -8.86 5.92
N ALA A 74 5.96 -9.57 5.01
CA ALA A 74 6.62 -10.42 4.03
C ALA A 74 5.98 -10.22 2.67
N GLY A 75 6.81 -10.09 1.64
CA GLY A 75 6.29 -9.93 0.30
C GLY A 75 7.23 -9.19 -0.64
N TRP A 76 6.71 -8.91 -1.81
CA TRP A 76 7.43 -8.24 -2.87
C TRP A 76 6.47 -7.43 -3.75
N GLU A 77 7.04 -6.51 -4.48
CA GLU A 77 6.35 -5.81 -5.55
C GLU A 77 7.19 -5.73 -6.81
N ARG A 78 6.53 -5.59 -7.95
CA ARG A 78 7.14 -5.39 -9.24
C ARG A 78 6.53 -4.17 -9.88
N VAL A 79 7.38 -3.22 -10.26
CA VAL A 79 6.98 -1.99 -10.93
C VAL A 79 7.72 -1.87 -12.26
N GLY A 80 7.02 -1.49 -13.32
CA GLY A 80 7.63 -1.23 -14.63
C GLY A 80 6.77 -1.74 -15.78
N ALA A 81 7.32 -1.70 -17.01
CA ALA A 81 6.63 -2.10 -18.23
C ALA A 81 7.18 -3.44 -18.75
N GLY A 82 6.35 -4.49 -18.76
CA GLY A 82 6.66 -5.80 -19.32
C GLY A 82 7.99 -6.36 -18.80
N PRO A 83 8.93 -6.73 -19.68
CA PRO A 83 10.20 -7.34 -19.29
C PRO A 83 11.17 -6.37 -18.58
N LEU A 84 10.90 -5.06 -18.62
CA LEU A 84 11.70 -4.03 -17.96
C LEU A 84 11.24 -3.75 -16.52
N GLY A 85 10.23 -4.45 -16.03
CA GLY A 85 9.77 -4.31 -14.65
C GLY A 85 10.83 -4.76 -13.64
N VAL A 86 11.03 -3.95 -12.60
CA VAL A 86 11.94 -4.24 -11.50
C VAL A 86 11.14 -4.83 -10.34
N ARG A 87 11.55 -6.01 -9.88
CA ARG A 87 11.04 -6.62 -8.67
C ARG A 87 11.90 -6.20 -7.49
N ARG A 88 11.26 -5.75 -6.43
CA ARG A 88 11.88 -5.46 -5.13
C ARG A 88 11.19 -6.24 -4.02
N GLU A 89 11.96 -6.69 -3.03
CA GLU A 89 11.41 -7.26 -1.81
C GLU A 89 10.95 -6.10 -0.91
N LEU A 90 9.81 -6.27 -0.25
CA LEU A 90 9.31 -5.34 0.75
C LEU A 90 10.13 -5.48 2.04
N PRO A 91 10.25 -4.42 2.87
CA PRO A 91 10.96 -4.51 4.15
C PRO A 91 10.28 -5.51 5.09
N GLY A 92 11.00 -6.00 6.09
CA GLY A 92 10.47 -6.96 7.06
C GLY A 92 9.41 -6.39 7.99
N THR A 93 9.22 -5.06 7.99
CA THR A 93 8.28 -4.34 8.83
C THR A 93 7.50 -3.33 8.02
N ALA A 94 6.19 -3.25 8.26
CA ALA A 94 5.33 -2.16 7.81
C ALA A 94 4.80 -1.37 9.01
N ARG A 95 4.45 -0.11 8.78
CA ARG A 95 3.79 0.75 9.78
C ARG A 95 2.41 1.13 9.27
N ILE A 96 1.42 1.08 10.15
CA ILE A 96 0.07 1.57 9.85
C ILE A 96 -0.26 2.66 10.85
N ALA A 97 -0.34 3.90 10.38
CA ALA A 97 -0.74 5.05 11.17
C ALA A 97 -2.26 5.24 11.08
N VAL A 98 -2.90 5.40 12.24
CA VAL A 98 -4.32 5.75 12.37
C VAL A 98 -4.40 7.15 12.93
N GLY A 99 -4.94 8.08 12.15
CA GLY A 99 -5.08 9.49 12.51
C GLY A 99 -6.44 10.06 12.13
N ALA A 100 -6.61 11.37 12.28
CA ALA A 100 -7.84 12.10 11.98
C ALA A 100 -9.11 11.42 12.54
N VAL A 101 -9.00 10.89 13.79
CA VAL A 101 -10.03 10.05 14.39
C VAL A 101 -11.16 10.92 14.92
N SER A 102 -12.40 10.58 14.54
CA SER A 102 -13.64 11.14 15.06
C SER A 102 -14.63 10.03 15.39
N PRO A 103 -15.76 10.28 16.04
CA PRO A 103 -16.76 9.24 16.32
C PRO A 103 -17.32 8.53 15.07
N SER A 104 -17.14 9.10 13.88
CA SER A 104 -17.71 8.58 12.64
C SER A 104 -16.75 8.53 11.47
N SER A 105 -15.48 8.86 11.66
CA SER A 105 -14.45 8.76 10.59
C SER A 105 -13.04 8.64 11.15
N PHE A 106 -12.13 8.08 10.34
CA PHE A 106 -10.71 7.99 10.64
C PHE A 106 -9.89 7.87 9.34
N GLU A 107 -8.63 8.23 9.42
CA GLU A 107 -7.68 8.05 8.33
C GLU A 107 -6.66 6.97 8.68
N VAL A 108 -6.30 6.17 7.69
CA VAL A 108 -5.28 5.13 7.82
C VAL A 108 -4.23 5.37 6.76
N THR A 109 -2.97 5.45 7.17
CA THR A 109 -1.83 5.49 6.25
C THR A 109 -0.99 4.23 6.47
N ALA A 110 -0.92 3.38 5.47
CA ALA A 110 -0.09 2.18 5.48
C ALA A 110 1.23 2.48 4.75
N PHE A 111 2.33 2.42 5.47
CA PHE A 111 3.70 2.52 4.99
C PHE A 111 4.21 1.10 4.73
N LEU A 112 4.04 0.61 3.51
CA LEU A 112 4.57 -0.68 3.09
C LEU A 112 6.09 -0.60 2.87
N SER A 113 6.58 0.57 2.48
CA SER A 113 7.99 0.98 2.42
C SER A 113 8.05 2.50 2.27
N GLU A 114 9.25 3.11 2.30
CA GLU A 114 9.41 4.54 1.96
C GLU A 114 8.95 4.86 0.54
N GLU A 115 9.01 3.87 -0.36
CA GLU A 115 8.65 4.02 -1.76
C GLU A 115 7.22 3.58 -2.07
N HIS A 116 6.46 3.05 -1.09
CA HIS A 116 5.06 2.65 -1.28
C HIS A 116 4.21 2.97 -0.04
N ILE A 117 3.40 3.99 -0.17
CA ILE A 117 2.50 4.48 0.87
C ILE A 117 1.06 4.43 0.35
N GLU A 118 0.16 3.83 1.12
CA GLU A 118 -1.28 3.85 0.86
C GLU A 118 -2.01 4.65 1.95
N GLY A 119 -2.77 5.68 1.57
CA GLY A 119 -3.64 6.43 2.46
C GLY A 119 -5.11 6.13 2.18
N VAL A 120 -5.93 5.99 3.21
CA VAL A 120 -7.37 5.75 3.09
C VAL A 120 -8.11 6.51 4.17
N ARG A 121 -9.21 7.19 3.79
CA ARG A 121 -10.18 7.72 4.75
C ARG A 121 -11.39 6.82 4.80
N TYR A 122 -11.79 6.51 6.00
CA TYR A 122 -12.98 5.73 6.30
C TYR A 122 -14.04 6.59 7.00
N GLY A 123 -15.29 6.40 6.59
CA GLY A 123 -16.47 6.89 7.29
C GLY A 123 -17.25 5.73 7.92
N VAL A 124 -17.81 5.93 9.10
CA VAL A 124 -18.69 4.94 9.78
C VAL A 124 -20.13 5.41 9.70
N ALA A 125 -20.92 4.73 8.89
CA ALA A 125 -22.32 5.10 8.66
C ALA A 125 -23.20 3.89 8.32
N GLY A 126 -24.41 3.86 8.85
CA GLY A 126 -25.42 2.82 8.55
C GLY A 126 -24.96 1.41 8.94
N GLY A 127 -24.15 1.28 10.00
CA GLY A 127 -23.61 0.00 10.45
C GLY A 127 -22.42 -0.52 9.61
N TRP A 128 -21.80 0.34 8.80
CA TRP A 128 -20.70 -0.02 7.92
C TRP A 128 -19.52 0.95 8.07
N ILE A 129 -18.32 0.42 7.99
CA ILE A 129 -17.11 1.15 7.66
C ILE A 129 -17.06 1.27 6.14
N ARG A 130 -16.99 2.50 5.62
CA ARG A 130 -17.00 2.83 4.19
C ARG A 130 -15.74 3.56 3.83
N GLU A 131 -15.22 3.28 2.64
CA GLU A 131 -14.02 3.93 2.11
C GLU A 131 -14.42 5.19 1.32
N GLU A 132 -14.02 6.38 1.77
CA GLU A 132 -14.40 7.66 1.16
C GLU A 132 -13.42 8.11 0.08
N TRP A 133 -12.12 7.97 0.36
CA TRP A 133 -11.08 8.20 -0.61
C TRP A 133 -9.89 7.28 -0.37
N ARG A 134 -9.09 7.10 -1.42
CA ARG A 134 -7.82 6.38 -1.38
C ARG A 134 -6.73 7.20 -2.03
N ARG A 135 -5.52 7.15 -1.46
CA ARG A 135 -4.28 7.66 -2.02
C ARG A 135 -3.30 6.52 -2.16
N THR A 136 -2.61 6.46 -3.28
CA THR A 136 -1.48 5.55 -3.49
C THR A 136 -0.29 6.37 -3.96
N ASP A 137 0.79 6.33 -3.21
CA ASP A 137 2.07 6.94 -3.53
C ASP A 137 3.09 5.83 -3.72
N VAL A 138 3.55 5.64 -4.96
CA VAL A 138 4.55 4.63 -5.32
C VAL A 138 5.67 5.30 -6.08
N THR A 139 6.89 5.17 -5.57
CA THR A 139 8.11 5.69 -6.20
C THR A 139 9.00 4.55 -6.66
N LEU A 140 9.49 4.62 -7.89
CA LEU A 140 10.50 3.71 -8.43
C LEU A 140 11.65 4.52 -9.05
N VAL A 141 12.85 4.40 -8.48
CA VAL A 141 14.08 5.04 -9.00
C VAL A 141 13.90 6.54 -9.30
N GLY A 142 13.22 7.26 -8.36
CA GLY A 142 12.97 8.70 -8.47
C GLY A 142 11.81 9.09 -9.41
N ILE A 143 11.08 8.13 -9.97
CA ILE A 143 9.83 8.36 -10.70
C ILE A 143 8.70 7.97 -9.76
N GLY A 144 7.98 8.96 -9.25
CA GLY A 144 6.85 8.77 -8.35
C GLY A 144 5.50 8.91 -9.04
N ARG A 145 4.51 8.22 -8.50
CA ARG A 145 3.10 8.41 -8.80
C ARG A 145 2.37 8.63 -7.48
N ASP A 146 1.86 9.84 -7.29
CA ASP A 146 0.92 10.19 -6.22
C ASP A 146 -0.47 10.33 -6.86
N ASP A 147 -1.41 9.48 -6.46
CA ASP A 147 -2.75 9.43 -7.04
C ASP A 147 -3.78 9.33 -5.91
N ARG A 148 -4.46 10.45 -5.61
CA ARG A 148 -5.59 10.47 -4.68
C ARG A 148 -6.89 10.49 -5.44
N ARG A 149 -7.83 9.62 -5.01
CA ARG A 149 -9.14 9.46 -5.63
C ARG A 149 -10.26 9.40 -4.62
N ASP A 150 -11.26 10.24 -4.80
CA ASP A 150 -12.54 10.08 -4.11
C ASP A 150 -13.29 8.88 -4.69
N LEU A 151 -13.93 8.11 -3.82
CA LEU A 151 -14.70 6.94 -4.21
C LEU A 151 -16.20 7.28 -4.17
N ARG A 152 -16.91 7.07 -5.28
CA ARG A 152 -18.31 7.49 -5.41
C ARG A 152 -19.16 6.42 -6.09
N PRO A 153 -20.22 5.93 -5.40
CA PRO A 153 -20.48 6.12 -3.97
C PRO A 153 -19.40 5.46 -3.11
N PRO A 154 -19.19 5.88 -1.83
CA PRO A 154 -18.26 5.25 -0.92
C PRO A 154 -18.58 3.77 -0.72
N PRO A 155 -17.70 2.81 -1.13
CA PRO A 155 -17.95 1.39 -1.00
C PRO A 155 -17.92 0.93 0.46
N ARG A 156 -18.69 -0.11 0.76
CA ARG A 156 -18.68 -0.79 2.06
C ARG A 156 -17.42 -1.62 2.19
N ARG A 157 -16.69 -1.42 3.28
CA ARG A 157 -15.45 -2.17 3.54
C ARG A 157 -15.66 -3.31 4.52
N VAL A 158 -16.22 -2.98 5.69
CA VAL A 158 -16.47 -3.93 6.78
C VAL A 158 -17.75 -3.51 7.50
N PRO A 159 -18.66 -4.46 7.86
CA PRO A 159 -19.75 -4.16 8.77
C PRO A 159 -19.20 -3.93 10.19
N VAL A 160 -19.78 -2.99 10.94
CA VAL A 160 -19.41 -2.71 12.34
C VAL A 160 -19.68 -3.94 13.23
N ALA A 161 -20.75 -4.68 12.94
CA ALA A 161 -21.07 -5.96 13.57
C ALA A 161 -21.04 -7.07 12.49
N PRO A 162 -19.87 -7.67 12.24
CA PRO A 162 -19.71 -8.67 11.18
C PRO A 162 -20.30 -10.03 11.57
N GLU A 163 -21.02 -10.67 10.63
CA GLU A 163 -21.57 -12.01 10.80
C GLU A 163 -21.00 -12.98 9.77
N VAL A 164 -20.65 -14.19 10.19
CA VAL A 164 -20.12 -15.23 9.28
C VAL A 164 -21.17 -15.57 8.23
N GLY A 165 -20.74 -15.64 6.96
CA GLY A 165 -21.61 -15.87 5.82
C GLY A 165 -22.17 -14.61 5.18
N GLN A 166 -22.05 -13.44 5.82
CA GLN A 166 -22.47 -12.16 5.24
C GLN A 166 -21.68 -11.87 3.97
N THR A 167 -22.39 -11.40 2.91
CA THR A 167 -21.81 -11.03 1.62
C THR A 167 -22.34 -9.69 1.16
N TRP A 168 -21.51 -8.93 0.42
CA TRP A 168 -21.92 -7.69 -0.22
C TRP A 168 -21.18 -7.45 -1.51
N ARG A 169 -21.76 -6.63 -2.37
CA ARG A 169 -21.15 -6.17 -3.62
C ARG A 169 -21.38 -4.69 -3.75
N ASP A 170 -20.38 -3.97 -4.22
CA ASP A 170 -20.45 -2.56 -4.51
C ASP A 170 -19.83 -2.28 -5.88
N GLU A 171 -20.41 -1.30 -6.57
CA GLU A 171 -19.87 -0.71 -7.78
C GLU A 171 -19.65 0.77 -7.50
N TYR A 172 -18.47 1.29 -7.81
CA TYR A 172 -18.13 2.67 -7.56
C TYR A 172 -17.14 3.22 -8.57
N GLY A 173 -17.06 4.56 -8.66
CA GLY A 173 -16.04 5.26 -9.41
C GLY A 173 -14.87 5.66 -8.52
N ALA A 174 -13.65 5.34 -8.94
CA ALA A 174 -12.41 5.89 -8.39
C ALA A 174 -11.88 6.92 -9.39
N GLY A 175 -12.33 8.18 -9.27
CA GLY A 175 -12.20 9.15 -10.34
C GLY A 175 -12.94 8.71 -11.60
N SER A 176 -12.24 8.52 -12.72
CA SER A 176 -12.82 8.02 -13.97
C SER A 176 -12.78 6.50 -14.14
N LEU A 177 -12.25 5.77 -13.16
CA LEU A 177 -12.12 4.31 -13.24
C LEU A 177 -13.33 3.65 -12.58
N PRO A 178 -14.10 2.81 -13.29
CA PRO A 178 -15.10 1.96 -12.69
C PRO A 178 -14.44 0.83 -11.91
N VAL A 179 -14.96 0.54 -10.72
CA VAL A 179 -14.49 -0.53 -9.85
C VAL A 179 -15.67 -1.37 -9.41
N GLU A 180 -15.54 -2.66 -9.53
CA GLU A 180 -16.47 -3.65 -8.99
C GLU A 180 -15.77 -4.38 -7.85
N VAL A 181 -16.47 -4.53 -6.72
CA VAL A 181 -15.95 -5.26 -5.55
C VAL A 181 -16.99 -6.24 -5.03
N SER A 182 -16.53 -7.44 -4.70
CA SER A 182 -17.31 -8.45 -3.99
C SER A 182 -16.59 -8.87 -2.72
N SER A 183 -17.33 -8.98 -1.63
CA SER A 183 -16.77 -9.28 -0.33
C SER A 183 -17.62 -10.32 0.41
N ARG A 184 -16.98 -11.11 1.27
CA ARG A 184 -17.67 -12.05 2.15
C ARG A 184 -16.93 -12.28 3.46
N ILE A 185 -17.65 -12.47 4.54
CA ILE A 185 -17.12 -12.98 5.80
C ILE A 185 -17.12 -14.51 5.72
N ALA A 186 -15.93 -15.08 5.54
CA ALA A 186 -15.77 -16.51 5.25
C ALA A 186 -15.92 -17.39 6.49
N ARG A 187 -15.37 -16.94 7.63
CA ARG A 187 -15.38 -17.65 8.91
C ARG A 187 -15.00 -16.74 10.07
N ALA A 188 -15.30 -17.17 11.29
CA ALA A 188 -14.61 -16.67 12.49
C ALA A 188 -13.27 -17.42 12.67
N ASP A 189 -12.32 -16.76 13.33
CA ASP A 189 -10.99 -17.30 13.62
C ASP A 189 -10.47 -16.65 14.92
N GLU A 190 -9.32 -17.11 15.40
CA GLU A 190 -8.60 -16.53 16.53
C GLU A 190 -7.13 -16.46 16.18
N LEU A 191 -6.47 -15.34 16.42
CA LEU A 191 -5.04 -15.16 16.19
C LEU A 191 -4.35 -14.72 17.47
N GLU A 192 -3.13 -15.19 17.68
CA GLU A 192 -2.28 -14.71 18.77
C GLU A 192 -1.51 -13.47 18.34
N VAL A 193 -1.57 -12.39 19.14
CA VAL A 193 -0.84 -11.13 18.92
C VAL A 193 -0.24 -10.70 20.24
N GLY A 194 1.08 -10.55 20.30
CA GLY A 194 1.78 -10.17 21.55
C GLY A 194 1.53 -11.13 22.72
N GLY A 195 1.13 -12.40 22.47
CA GLY A 195 0.76 -13.37 23.49
C GLY A 195 -0.71 -13.31 23.93
N GLU A 196 -1.54 -12.48 23.32
CA GLU A 196 -2.98 -12.37 23.56
C GLU A 196 -3.77 -13.02 22.42
N ALA A 197 -4.77 -13.84 22.75
CA ALA A 197 -5.69 -14.44 21.80
C ALA A 197 -6.73 -13.40 21.35
N VAL A 198 -6.79 -13.09 20.06
CA VAL A 198 -7.65 -12.04 19.48
C VAL A 198 -8.71 -12.68 18.60
N PRO A 199 -9.99 -12.56 18.94
CA PRO A 199 -11.09 -12.98 18.07
C PRO A 199 -11.13 -12.13 16.79
N VAL A 200 -11.20 -12.79 15.64
CA VAL A 200 -11.24 -12.13 14.32
C VAL A 200 -12.29 -12.76 13.41
N VAL A 201 -12.72 -12.00 12.41
CA VAL A 201 -13.45 -12.52 11.27
C VAL A 201 -12.57 -12.47 10.02
N VAL A 202 -12.62 -13.53 9.22
CA VAL A 202 -11.87 -13.60 7.96
C VAL A 202 -12.73 -13.08 6.83
N ILE A 203 -12.33 -11.95 6.27
CA ILE A 203 -13.00 -11.28 5.15
C ILE A 203 -12.21 -11.55 3.88
N ARG A 204 -12.86 -12.03 2.83
CA ARG A 204 -12.30 -12.12 1.48
C ARG A 204 -12.90 -11.04 0.62
N VAL A 205 -12.04 -10.33 -0.10
CA VAL A 205 -12.40 -9.21 -0.98
C VAL A 205 -11.77 -9.46 -2.34
N GLU A 206 -12.58 -9.41 -3.38
CA GLU A 206 -12.14 -9.46 -4.77
C GLU A 206 -12.63 -8.20 -5.46
N SER A 207 -11.75 -7.50 -6.15
CA SER A 207 -12.12 -6.33 -6.92
C SER A 207 -11.46 -6.31 -8.29
N THR A 208 -12.15 -5.69 -9.24
CA THR A 208 -11.69 -5.46 -10.59
C THR A 208 -11.83 -3.98 -10.93
N THR A 209 -10.84 -3.43 -11.59
CA THR A 209 -10.85 -2.06 -12.10
C THR A 209 -10.91 -2.12 -13.61
N GLY A 210 -11.79 -1.30 -14.21
CA GLY A 210 -11.89 -1.17 -15.66
C GLY A 210 -11.25 0.13 -16.17
N GLY A 211 -11.50 0.42 -17.46
CA GLY A 211 -11.07 1.67 -18.09
C GLY A 211 -9.61 1.68 -18.50
N ALA A 212 -8.94 2.84 -18.33
CA ALA A 212 -7.57 3.05 -18.80
C ALA A 212 -6.50 2.29 -18.01
N HIS A 213 -6.82 1.80 -16.82
CA HIS A 213 -5.91 1.05 -15.94
C HIS A 213 -6.66 -0.16 -15.39
N PRO A 214 -6.88 -1.20 -16.23
CA PRO A 214 -7.51 -2.42 -15.76
C PRO A 214 -6.62 -3.09 -14.72
N GLY A 215 -7.25 -3.76 -13.77
CA GLY A 215 -6.51 -4.43 -12.72
C GLY A 215 -7.40 -5.33 -11.87
N THR A 216 -6.75 -6.18 -11.10
CA THR A 216 -7.39 -7.06 -10.13
C THR A 216 -6.74 -6.89 -8.76
N ARG A 217 -7.55 -7.00 -7.71
CA ARG A 217 -7.08 -6.98 -6.32
C ARG A 217 -7.83 -8.05 -5.53
N SER A 218 -7.10 -8.93 -4.90
CA SER A 218 -7.59 -9.96 -3.99
C SER A 218 -7.03 -9.72 -2.60
N GLU A 219 -7.90 -9.71 -1.61
CA GLU A 219 -7.49 -9.51 -0.23
C GLU A 219 -8.10 -10.59 0.68
N THR A 220 -7.31 -11.01 1.66
CA THR A 220 -7.81 -11.74 2.81
C THR A 220 -7.43 -10.96 4.06
N VAL A 221 -8.45 -10.51 4.80
CA VAL A 221 -8.28 -9.68 6.00
C VAL A 221 -8.80 -10.45 7.21
N TRP A 222 -7.96 -10.63 8.22
CA TRP A 222 -8.36 -11.10 9.55
C TRP A 222 -8.63 -9.86 10.39
N TRP A 223 -9.90 -9.51 10.48
CA TRP A 223 -10.38 -8.28 11.07
C TRP A 223 -10.80 -8.49 12.52
N SER A 224 -10.27 -7.70 13.46
CA SER A 224 -10.77 -7.64 14.83
C SER A 224 -11.94 -6.63 14.92
N PRO A 225 -13.18 -7.09 15.12
CA PRO A 225 -14.33 -6.18 15.26
C PRO A 225 -14.24 -5.28 16.51
N GLU A 226 -13.64 -5.80 17.58
CA GLU A 226 -13.50 -5.09 18.86
C GLU A 226 -12.52 -3.91 18.73
N ARG A 227 -11.40 -4.12 18.00
CA ARG A 227 -10.35 -3.12 17.86
C ARG A 227 -10.46 -2.30 16.58
N ALA A 228 -11.36 -2.70 15.67
CA ALA A 228 -11.56 -2.11 14.34
C ALA A 228 -10.27 -2.01 13.50
N ILE A 229 -9.39 -3.01 13.59
CA ILE A 229 -8.14 -3.11 12.83
C ILE A 229 -7.97 -4.48 12.18
N PRO A 230 -7.20 -4.58 11.08
CA PRO A 230 -6.72 -5.86 10.58
C PRO A 230 -5.62 -6.39 11.51
N VAL A 231 -5.80 -7.62 12.01
CA VAL A 231 -4.75 -8.35 12.76
C VAL A 231 -3.78 -9.03 11.81
N ARG A 232 -4.29 -9.48 10.66
CA ARG A 232 -3.48 -9.98 9.55
C ARG A 232 -4.12 -9.51 8.25
N TRP A 233 -3.29 -9.18 7.29
CA TRP A 233 -3.76 -8.77 5.96
C TRP A 233 -2.88 -9.37 4.87
N ARG A 234 -3.49 -10.09 3.93
CA ARG A 234 -2.84 -10.56 2.72
C ARG A 234 -3.41 -9.80 1.53
N LEU A 235 -2.53 -9.26 0.72
CA LEU A 235 -2.85 -8.52 -0.49
C LEU A 235 -2.17 -9.13 -1.71
N GLU A 236 -2.95 -9.34 -2.77
CA GLU A 236 -2.48 -9.64 -4.11
C GLU A 236 -3.12 -8.63 -5.06
N MET A 237 -2.30 -7.88 -5.77
CA MET A 237 -2.77 -6.82 -6.67
C MET A 237 -1.96 -6.84 -7.96
N ASP A 238 -2.67 -6.73 -9.08
CA ASP A 238 -2.10 -6.56 -10.42
C ASP A 238 -2.82 -5.39 -11.08
N VAL A 239 -2.07 -4.36 -11.47
CA VAL A 239 -2.59 -3.17 -12.17
C VAL A 239 -1.84 -3.01 -13.47
N GLU A 240 -2.57 -2.93 -14.57
CA GLU A 240 -2.03 -2.69 -15.89
C GLU A 240 -2.01 -1.20 -16.21
N GLY A 241 -1.09 -0.78 -17.07
CA GLY A 241 -0.97 0.62 -17.51
C GLY A 241 0.34 0.87 -18.22
N VAL A 242 0.74 2.15 -18.31
CA VAL A 242 2.06 2.54 -18.84
C VAL A 242 3.19 1.96 -17.98
N ALA A 243 2.94 1.89 -16.66
CA ALA A 243 3.74 1.11 -15.72
C ALA A 243 2.81 0.10 -15.04
N GLU A 244 3.15 -1.18 -15.16
CA GLU A 244 2.48 -2.27 -14.46
C GLU A 244 2.91 -2.27 -12.99
N LEU A 245 1.97 -2.52 -12.07
CA LEU A 245 2.25 -2.72 -10.66
C LEU A 245 1.69 -4.08 -10.24
N THR A 246 2.56 -4.96 -9.77
CA THR A 246 2.18 -6.20 -9.10
C THR A 246 2.65 -6.12 -7.66
N THR A 247 1.75 -6.34 -6.70
CA THR A 247 2.08 -6.40 -5.26
C THR A 247 1.59 -7.71 -4.68
N ARG A 248 2.44 -8.37 -3.90
CA ARG A 248 2.12 -9.56 -3.12
C ARG A 248 2.69 -9.34 -1.73
N THR A 249 1.83 -9.16 -0.74
CA THR A 249 2.29 -8.93 0.64
C THR A 249 1.38 -9.57 1.66
N THR A 250 1.98 -9.89 2.81
CA THR A 250 1.27 -10.29 4.02
C THR A 250 1.79 -9.43 5.16
N LEU A 251 0.87 -8.87 5.93
CA LEU A 251 1.11 -8.11 7.14
C LEU A 251 0.54 -8.87 8.32
N GLU A 252 1.26 -8.95 9.43
CA GLU A 252 0.83 -9.56 10.69
C GLU A 252 1.11 -8.59 11.83
N LEU A 253 0.08 -8.23 12.61
CA LEU A 253 0.19 -7.27 13.70
C LEU A 253 1.12 -7.80 14.80
N ASP A 254 2.11 -7.00 15.18
CA ASP A 254 3.10 -7.38 16.21
C ASP A 254 2.55 -7.16 17.63
N ASP A 255 1.84 -6.02 17.85
CA ASP A 255 1.27 -5.64 19.14
C ASP A 255 -0.11 -4.98 18.96
N LEU A 256 -0.97 -5.18 19.94
CA LEU A 256 -2.34 -4.64 19.95
C LEU A 256 -2.39 -3.16 20.34
N SER A 257 -1.37 -2.66 20.98
CA SER A 257 -1.27 -1.27 21.45
C SER A 257 -0.52 -0.44 20.43
N PRO A 258 -1.15 0.60 19.84
CA PRO A 258 -0.43 1.52 18.97
C PRO A 258 0.54 2.38 19.78
N VAL A 259 1.68 2.71 19.18
CA VAL A 259 2.56 3.75 19.73
C VAL A 259 1.90 5.10 19.49
N GLN A 260 1.86 5.92 20.54
CA GLN A 260 1.30 7.28 20.52
C GLN A 260 2.41 8.27 20.86
N THR A 261 2.29 9.49 20.34
CA THR A 261 3.18 10.58 20.75
C THR A 261 2.92 10.92 22.21
N GLU A 262 3.96 10.94 23.03
CA GLU A 262 3.88 11.47 24.41
C GLU A 262 3.51 12.96 24.33
N GLN A 263 2.42 13.34 25.02
CA GLN A 263 1.95 14.73 25.11
C GLN A 263 2.76 15.53 26.11
#